data_f178396bcdd6742ac13f3712dc06ca26
#
_entry.id   f178396bcdd6742ac13f3712dc06ca26
#
_cell.length_a   1.000
_cell.length_b   1.000
_cell.length_c   1.000
_cell.angle_alpha   90.00
_cell.angle_beta   90.00
_cell.angle_gamma   90.00
#
_symmetry.space_group_name_H-M   'P 1'
#
loop_
_entity.id
_entity.type
_entity.pdbx_description
1 polymer ?
#
loop_
_entity_poly.entity_id
_entity_poly.type
_entity_poly.pdbx_seq_one_letter_code
_entity_poly.pdbx_strand_id
1 'polypeptide(L)'
;MKYSLIANQLMRRILLLLLLFSLVATSGAAFPFSKRKKKTQSTQTEKKSAYERALTEQLTESVRGSFVSFHKTDGRILMELPKQSLGRDMIIGVTISSVSNPKMGDLGFKNSNLVHVRFIEKDSSVVMQVVNTDLFVPKNQPSATLAARLNYDNLDFFSFPIKAHNDSTGAVLFDASSFILKENRFFPVIAKNVGSYTVNSSLKDNLTRVTKLKVFDENACVGMDRHYIISLSGKKGSPITNYPVTIGVNFTLALLPNDLMTPRLSDTRVGMFLMNKDVLKKDGSIDKATFVKRWRLIPKDTAAYFAGELCEPTKPIVYYVENTFPPLWKRAIKAGVLWWNKAFERIGFKNVMQVADFPANDPNFDPDNFKYSCIRYLPTDVENAMGPSWTDPRTGEVINATVLVYNDVVNTINNWRFVQTAQIDPRARGAQMPDSIIEETLEYIIAHEIGHTLGFMHNMAASAALPTDSLRSPAFTQKYGTTASIMDYARFNYVAQPTDYGVKLTPPRLGVYDYYAIEWAYKLFPGSKGFEDDAKQLRLLADKHEGDPFYRYGLQQTGTKYDPSAIEEDLGDDPVKSSTYGMDNLRMILKNLDHWIGDEDGDNRKAELYNEVLSQAMHYVRNVSVNVPGIYLYQ
;
A
#
# COMPACT_ATOMS: atom_id res chain seq x y z
N MET A 1 -4.56 -14.73 -55.35
CA MET A 1 -5.96 -14.88 -55.80
C MET A 1 -7.02 -14.60 -54.73
N LYS A 2 -6.68 -14.05 -53.57
CA LYS A 2 -7.65 -13.71 -52.49
C LYS A 2 -7.92 -12.20 -52.32
N TYR A 3 -7.16 -11.33 -52.95
CA TYR A 3 -7.33 -9.87 -52.83
C TYR A 3 -8.22 -9.24 -53.95
N SER A 4 -8.56 -9.99 -54.99
CA SER A 4 -9.42 -9.47 -56.07
C SER A 4 -10.93 -9.63 -55.81
N LEU A 5 -11.32 -10.53 -54.89
CA LEU A 5 -12.74 -10.74 -54.58
C LEU A 5 -13.32 -9.71 -53.60
N ILE A 6 -12.48 -9.14 -52.70
CA ILE A 6 -12.92 -8.15 -51.69
C ILE A 6 -13.10 -6.77 -52.35
N ALA A 7 -12.26 -6.41 -53.31
CA ALA A 7 -12.38 -5.15 -54.04
C ALA A 7 -13.65 -5.09 -54.91
N ASN A 8 -14.07 -6.23 -55.47
CA ASN A 8 -15.29 -6.28 -56.31
C ASN A 8 -16.59 -6.23 -55.48
N GLN A 9 -16.59 -6.68 -54.23
CA GLN A 9 -17.77 -6.55 -53.37
C GLN A 9 -17.94 -5.13 -52.80
N LEU A 10 -16.85 -4.41 -52.57
CA LEU A 10 -16.91 -3.03 -52.08
C LEU A 10 -17.37 -2.07 -53.18
N MET A 11 -16.93 -2.29 -54.41
CA MET A 11 -17.33 -1.48 -55.58
C MET A 11 -18.80 -1.69 -55.97
N ARG A 12 -19.35 -2.90 -55.82
CA ARG A 12 -20.79 -3.17 -56.03
C ARG A 12 -21.70 -2.52 -54.99
N ARG A 13 -21.25 -2.34 -53.76
CA ARG A 13 -22.02 -1.65 -52.71
C ARG A 13 -22.02 -0.13 -52.87
N ILE A 14 -20.96 0.45 -53.40
CA ILE A 14 -20.86 1.89 -53.70
C ILE A 14 -21.71 2.26 -54.94
N LEU A 15 -21.76 1.39 -55.95
CA LEU A 15 -22.63 1.61 -57.13
C LEU A 15 -24.13 1.50 -56.82
N LEU A 16 -24.53 0.66 -55.86
CA LEU A 16 -25.92 0.53 -55.40
C LEU A 16 -26.40 1.73 -54.56
N LEU A 17 -25.50 2.41 -53.85
CA LEU A 17 -25.80 3.63 -53.10
C LEU A 17 -25.90 4.88 -53.99
N LEU A 18 -25.22 4.91 -55.15
CA LEU A 18 -25.31 6.00 -56.13
C LEU A 18 -26.54 5.90 -57.02
N LEU A 19 -27.11 4.70 -57.22
CA LEU A 19 -28.35 4.48 -58.01
C LEU A 19 -29.63 4.77 -57.23
N LEU A 20 -29.57 4.86 -55.89
CA LEU A 20 -30.71 5.23 -55.02
C LEU A 20 -30.88 6.75 -54.84
N PHE A 21 -29.90 7.56 -55.28
CA PHE A 21 -29.96 9.03 -55.22
C PHE A 21 -30.42 9.70 -56.51
N SER A 22 -30.62 8.95 -57.60
CA SER A 22 -30.98 9.51 -58.91
C SER A 22 -32.46 9.33 -59.35
N LEU A 23 -33.33 8.86 -58.42
CA LEU A 23 -34.74 8.55 -58.73
C LEU A 23 -35.79 9.43 -58.07
N VAL A 24 -35.39 10.62 -57.55
CA VAL A 24 -36.35 11.61 -57.06
C VAL A 24 -36.07 13.00 -57.64
N ALA A 25 -36.31 13.08 -58.95
CA ALA A 25 -36.48 14.39 -59.59
C ALA A 25 -37.17 14.16 -60.95
N THR A 26 -38.49 14.11 -60.97
CA THR A 26 -39.34 14.67 -62.02
C THR A 26 -40.80 14.30 -61.73
N SER A 27 -41.58 15.21 -61.21
CA SER A 27 -42.98 15.42 -61.62
C SER A 27 -43.43 16.77 -61.09
N GLY A 28 -43.46 17.72 -62.01
CA GLY A 28 -44.05 19.01 -61.77
C GLY A 28 -45.56 18.92 -62.00
N ALA A 29 -46.32 19.51 -61.06
CA ALA A 29 -47.69 19.93 -61.32
C ALA A 29 -47.91 21.23 -60.52
N ALA A 30 -48.18 22.28 -61.25
CA ALA A 30 -48.56 23.59 -60.74
C ALA A 30 -50.01 23.60 -60.29
N PHE A 31 -50.29 24.16 -59.08
CA PHE A 31 -51.59 24.68 -58.65
C PHE A 31 -51.44 25.94 -57.76
N PRO A 32 -52.48 26.80 -57.67
CA PRO A 32 -52.28 28.24 -57.59
C PRO A 32 -52.20 28.79 -56.17
N PHE A 33 -51.68 30.01 -56.08
CA PHE A 33 -51.48 30.85 -54.90
C PHE A 33 -52.72 31.02 -54.00
N SER A 34 -52.56 30.61 -52.71
CA SER A 34 -53.35 31.16 -51.60
C SER A 34 -52.38 31.74 -50.58
N LYS A 35 -52.44 33.05 -50.38
CA LYS A 35 -51.66 33.76 -49.35
C LYS A 35 -52.15 33.37 -47.95
N ARG A 36 -51.48 32.41 -47.34
CA ARG A 36 -51.63 32.13 -45.91
C ARG A 36 -50.39 32.67 -45.19
N LYS A 37 -50.61 33.66 -44.31
CA LYS A 37 -49.60 34.22 -43.39
C LYS A 37 -48.95 33.03 -42.62
N LYS A 38 -47.70 32.72 -42.89
CA LYS A 38 -46.87 31.84 -42.05
C LYS A 38 -46.60 32.58 -40.75
N LYS A 39 -47.17 32.10 -39.65
CA LYS A 39 -46.64 32.34 -38.32
C LYS A 39 -45.24 31.70 -38.28
N THR A 40 -44.22 32.52 -38.27
CA THR A 40 -42.85 32.09 -37.96
C THR A 40 -42.87 31.57 -36.50
N GLN A 41 -42.90 30.24 -36.32
CA GLN A 41 -42.51 29.67 -35.05
C GLN A 41 -41.00 29.95 -34.93
N SER A 42 -40.67 30.93 -34.09
CA SER A 42 -39.32 31.10 -33.59
C SER A 42 -39.03 29.84 -32.75
N THR A 43 -38.24 28.93 -33.28
CA THR A 43 -37.51 27.96 -32.49
C THR A 43 -36.64 28.81 -31.57
N GLN A 44 -37.13 29.04 -30.34
CA GLN A 44 -36.25 29.47 -29.25
C GLN A 44 -35.22 28.37 -29.08
N THR A 45 -34.02 28.57 -29.65
CA THR A 45 -32.81 27.85 -29.23
C THR A 45 -32.64 28.19 -27.75
N GLU A 46 -33.01 27.28 -26.86
CA GLU A 46 -32.74 27.40 -25.45
C GLU A 46 -31.27 27.78 -25.29
N LYS A 47 -31.05 28.93 -24.67
CA LYS A 47 -29.71 29.47 -24.47
C LYS A 47 -29.04 28.58 -23.44
N LYS A 48 -28.13 27.68 -23.85
CA LYS A 48 -27.35 26.78 -22.95
C LYS A 48 -26.87 27.57 -21.74
N SER A 49 -27.05 27.01 -20.55
CA SER A 49 -26.52 27.56 -19.31
C SER A 49 -25.00 27.74 -19.33
N ALA A 50 -24.43 28.50 -18.44
CA ALA A 50 -22.98 28.64 -18.30
C ALA A 50 -22.32 27.27 -18.04
N TYR A 51 -22.98 26.45 -17.22
CA TYR A 51 -22.54 25.09 -16.90
C TYR A 51 -22.56 24.18 -18.15
N GLU A 52 -23.65 24.16 -18.90
CA GLU A 52 -23.74 23.37 -20.14
C GLU A 52 -22.71 23.79 -21.18
N ARG A 53 -22.46 25.11 -21.31
CA ARG A 53 -21.42 25.61 -22.22
C ARG A 53 -20.04 25.13 -21.78
N ALA A 54 -19.69 25.23 -20.49
CA ALA A 54 -18.41 24.82 -19.97
C ALA A 54 -18.15 23.31 -20.17
N LEU A 55 -19.21 22.48 -20.15
CA LEU A 55 -19.09 21.04 -20.37
C LEU A 55 -19.15 20.64 -21.84
N THR A 56 -19.87 21.37 -22.71
CA THR A 56 -20.01 20.98 -24.12
C THR A 56 -18.83 21.36 -24.99
N GLU A 57 -17.97 22.28 -24.57
CA GLU A 57 -16.77 22.65 -25.30
C GLU A 57 -15.71 21.54 -25.17
N GLN A 58 -15.53 20.76 -26.24
CA GLN A 58 -14.48 19.72 -26.35
C GLN A 58 -14.54 18.61 -25.31
N LEU A 59 -15.72 18.32 -24.72
CA LEU A 59 -15.88 17.20 -23.79
C LEU A 59 -15.61 15.86 -24.50
N THR A 60 -14.65 15.07 -23.95
CA THR A 60 -14.30 13.76 -24.50
C THR A 60 -14.75 12.62 -23.58
N GLU A 61 -14.81 12.84 -22.27
CA GLU A 61 -15.19 11.84 -21.28
C GLU A 61 -15.77 12.50 -20.03
N SER A 62 -16.74 11.86 -19.41
CA SER A 62 -17.37 12.35 -18.17
C SER A 62 -17.66 11.17 -17.25
N VAL A 63 -17.10 11.17 -16.06
CA VAL A 63 -17.35 10.17 -15.01
C VAL A 63 -17.94 10.87 -13.81
N ARG A 64 -19.18 10.51 -13.46
CA ARG A 64 -19.96 11.16 -12.40
C ARG A 64 -20.04 10.28 -11.16
N GLY A 65 -20.01 10.92 -9.98
CA GLY A 65 -20.16 10.26 -8.69
C GLY A 65 -20.88 11.11 -7.65
N SER A 66 -21.13 10.53 -6.50
CA SER A 66 -21.90 11.13 -5.42
C SER A 66 -21.14 12.26 -4.70
N PHE A 67 -19.80 12.22 -4.65
CA PHE A 67 -18.99 13.20 -3.93
C PHE A 67 -18.07 14.03 -4.83
N VAL A 68 -17.75 13.56 -6.03
CA VAL A 68 -16.96 14.26 -7.05
C VAL A 68 -17.32 13.72 -8.43
N SER A 69 -17.20 14.56 -9.45
CA SER A 69 -17.24 14.14 -10.86
C SER A 69 -16.04 14.70 -11.59
N PHE A 70 -15.51 13.97 -12.56
CA PHE A 70 -14.45 14.41 -13.44
C PHE A 70 -14.92 14.45 -14.88
N HIS A 71 -14.52 15.52 -15.59
CA HIS A 71 -14.81 15.70 -17.00
C HIS A 71 -13.49 15.98 -17.74
N LYS A 72 -13.19 15.16 -18.71
CA LYS A 72 -12.01 15.31 -19.57
C LYS A 72 -12.40 16.08 -20.82
N THR A 73 -11.68 17.15 -21.07
CA THR A 73 -11.73 17.90 -22.31
C THR A 73 -10.36 17.79 -23.00
N ASP A 74 -10.15 18.46 -24.12
CA ASP A 74 -8.84 18.43 -24.80
C ASP A 74 -7.75 19.00 -23.89
N GLY A 75 -6.92 18.08 -23.34
CA GLY A 75 -5.78 18.39 -22.47
C GLY A 75 -6.12 18.93 -21.08
N ARG A 76 -7.41 18.95 -20.67
CA ARG A 76 -7.84 19.47 -19.36
C ARG A 76 -8.68 18.46 -18.57
N ILE A 77 -8.63 18.60 -17.24
CA ILE A 77 -9.49 17.90 -16.28
C ILE A 77 -10.31 18.93 -15.53
N LEU A 78 -11.61 18.94 -15.82
CA LEU A 78 -12.55 19.69 -15.00
C LEU A 78 -13.03 18.81 -13.85
N MET A 79 -13.13 19.39 -12.67
CA MET A 79 -13.63 18.76 -11.46
C MET A 79 -14.93 19.43 -11.07
N GLU A 80 -15.95 18.62 -10.81
CA GLU A 80 -17.24 19.07 -10.31
C GLU A 80 -17.44 18.53 -8.90
N LEU A 81 -17.68 19.43 -7.93
CA LEU A 81 -17.93 19.08 -6.55
C LEU A 81 -19.39 19.37 -6.19
N PRO A 82 -20.17 18.35 -5.81
CA PRO A 82 -21.48 18.55 -5.21
C PRO A 82 -21.38 19.42 -3.95
N LYS A 83 -22.41 20.22 -3.69
CA LYS A 83 -22.45 21.14 -2.53
C LYS A 83 -22.17 20.43 -1.19
N GLN A 84 -22.68 19.21 -1.02
CA GLN A 84 -22.42 18.40 0.17
C GLN A 84 -20.98 17.91 0.34
N SER A 85 -20.16 17.99 -0.70
CA SER A 85 -18.74 17.62 -0.67
C SER A 85 -17.83 18.78 -0.29
N LEU A 86 -18.32 20.01 -0.39
CA LEU A 86 -17.60 21.19 0.07
C LEU A 86 -17.45 21.14 1.60
N GLY A 87 -16.25 21.43 2.08
CA GLY A 87 -15.90 21.37 3.51
C GLY A 87 -15.73 19.96 4.09
N ARG A 88 -15.94 18.88 3.30
CA ARG A 88 -15.69 17.51 3.72
C ARG A 88 -14.18 17.23 3.81
N ASP A 89 -13.82 16.45 4.81
CA ASP A 89 -12.46 15.95 4.97
C ASP A 89 -12.16 14.89 3.90
N MET A 90 -11.06 15.08 3.19
CA MET A 90 -10.59 14.18 2.14
C MET A 90 -9.07 14.00 2.26
N ILE A 91 -8.55 12.93 1.70
CA ILE A 91 -7.11 12.74 1.52
C ILE A 91 -6.77 12.64 0.05
N ILE A 92 -5.61 13.15 -0.29
CA ILE A 92 -5.01 13.00 -1.61
C ILE A 92 -3.72 12.21 -1.48
N GLY A 93 -3.50 11.27 -2.39
CA GLY A 93 -2.26 10.54 -2.54
C GLY A 93 -1.99 10.19 -4.00
N VAL A 94 -0.75 9.80 -4.26
CA VAL A 94 -0.29 9.42 -5.59
C VAL A 94 0.37 8.05 -5.52
N THR A 95 0.08 7.20 -6.51
CA THR A 95 0.71 5.88 -6.66
C THR A 95 1.30 5.73 -8.06
N ILE A 96 2.43 5.03 -8.16
CA ILE A 96 3.04 4.67 -9.44
C ILE A 96 2.33 3.42 -9.97
N SER A 97 1.68 3.53 -11.11
CA SER A 97 0.89 2.45 -11.73
C SER A 97 1.63 1.72 -12.85
N SER A 98 2.59 2.37 -13.48
CA SER A 98 3.45 1.79 -14.53
C SER A 98 4.74 2.55 -14.67
N VAL A 99 5.77 1.92 -15.21
CA VAL A 99 7.05 2.55 -15.53
C VAL A 99 7.59 2.00 -16.84
N SER A 100 8.15 2.85 -17.69
CA SER A 100 8.78 2.42 -18.94
C SER A 100 10.13 1.74 -18.75
N ASN A 101 10.75 1.94 -17.57
CA ASN A 101 11.96 1.26 -17.16
C ASN A 101 11.88 0.95 -15.65
N PRO A 102 11.75 -0.34 -15.26
CA PRO A 102 11.60 -0.75 -13.86
C PRO A 102 12.73 -0.27 -12.94
N LYS A 103 13.93 -0.04 -13.48
CA LYS A 103 15.08 0.48 -12.71
C LYS A 103 14.99 1.97 -12.38
N MET A 104 14.01 2.69 -12.94
CA MET A 104 13.84 4.14 -12.79
C MET A 104 12.62 4.54 -11.98
N GLY A 105 11.88 3.59 -11.38
CA GLY A 105 10.73 3.87 -10.54
C GLY A 105 10.17 2.61 -9.93
N ASP A 106 9.77 2.69 -8.68
CA ASP A 106 9.22 1.55 -7.92
C ASP A 106 7.74 1.39 -8.25
N LEU A 107 7.43 0.40 -9.08
CA LEU A 107 6.06 0.06 -9.45
C LEU A 107 5.22 -0.26 -8.20
N GLY A 108 4.02 0.30 -8.13
CA GLY A 108 3.13 0.15 -6.98
C GLY A 108 3.47 1.04 -5.79
N PHE A 109 4.60 1.76 -5.82
CA PHE A 109 4.99 2.64 -4.73
C PHE A 109 3.91 3.70 -4.48
N LYS A 110 3.46 3.76 -3.23
CA LYS A 110 2.59 4.81 -2.71
C LYS A 110 3.46 5.86 -2.04
N ASN A 111 3.33 7.10 -2.46
CA ASN A 111 3.95 8.17 -1.69
C ASN A 111 3.37 8.14 -0.26
N SER A 112 4.24 7.99 0.72
CA SER A 112 3.87 7.87 2.14
C SER A 112 3.18 9.11 2.70
N ASN A 113 3.27 10.24 2.00
CA ASN A 113 2.72 11.51 2.43
C ASN A 113 1.32 11.71 1.83
N LEU A 114 0.31 11.17 2.52
CA LEU A 114 -1.08 11.54 2.25
C LEU A 114 -1.31 12.97 2.71
N VAL A 115 -1.99 13.76 1.88
CA VAL A 115 -2.33 15.14 2.22
C VAL A 115 -3.80 15.22 2.59
N HIS A 116 -4.07 15.65 3.81
CA HIS A 116 -5.43 15.92 4.28
C HIS A 116 -5.90 17.26 3.72
N VAL A 117 -7.00 17.25 2.98
CA VAL A 117 -7.52 18.43 2.29
C VAL A 117 -9.00 18.65 2.54
N ARG A 118 -9.43 19.90 2.35
CA ARG A 118 -10.82 20.32 2.17
C ARG A 118 -10.92 21.23 0.98
N PHE A 119 -12.04 21.13 0.25
CA PHE A 119 -12.38 22.09 -0.79
C PHE A 119 -13.49 22.99 -0.24
N ILE A 120 -13.25 24.30 -0.23
CA ILE A 120 -14.23 25.30 0.23
C ILE A 120 -14.45 26.33 -0.86
N GLU A 121 -15.67 26.83 -0.96
CA GLU A 121 -15.98 27.94 -1.85
C GLU A 121 -15.67 29.27 -1.14
N LYS A 122 -14.83 30.10 -1.76
CA LYS A 122 -14.48 31.45 -1.33
C LYS A 122 -14.65 32.39 -2.53
N ASP A 123 -15.57 33.31 -2.43
CA ASP A 123 -15.88 34.29 -3.49
C ASP A 123 -16.15 33.60 -4.84
N SER A 124 -15.32 33.84 -5.83
CA SER A 124 -15.39 33.27 -7.18
C SER A 124 -14.50 32.05 -7.42
N SER A 125 -13.99 31.42 -6.35
CA SER A 125 -13.04 30.32 -6.42
C SER A 125 -13.40 29.17 -5.49
N VAL A 126 -13.01 27.96 -5.91
CA VAL A 126 -12.87 26.83 -5.00
C VAL A 126 -11.43 26.81 -4.48
N VAL A 127 -11.27 26.89 -3.18
CA VAL A 127 -9.97 26.84 -2.52
C VAL A 127 -9.77 25.45 -1.94
N MET A 128 -8.67 24.79 -2.32
CA MET A 128 -8.20 23.58 -1.68
C MET A 128 -7.33 23.96 -0.48
N GLN A 129 -7.80 23.62 0.69
CA GLN A 129 -7.07 23.79 1.93
C GLN A 129 -6.33 22.52 2.31
N VAL A 130 -5.08 22.64 2.75
CA VAL A 130 -4.39 21.59 3.50
C VAL A 130 -4.80 21.75 4.96
N VAL A 131 -5.46 20.73 5.49
CA VAL A 131 -6.00 20.77 6.84
C VAL A 131 -4.89 20.59 7.87
N ASN A 132 -4.81 21.50 8.82
CA ASN A 132 -3.92 21.38 9.95
C ASN A 132 -4.45 20.30 10.90
N THR A 133 -3.75 19.19 11.00
CA THR A 133 -4.08 18.05 11.87
C THR A 133 -3.07 17.84 12.99
N ASP A 134 -2.16 18.76 13.21
CA ASP A 134 -1.10 18.62 14.21
C ASP A 134 -1.70 18.66 15.63
N LEU A 135 -2.72 19.52 15.84
CA LEU A 135 -3.43 19.60 17.11
C LEU A 135 -4.61 18.62 17.13
N PHE A 136 -4.60 17.72 18.10
CA PHE A 136 -5.73 16.85 18.43
C PHE A 136 -6.47 17.40 19.66
N VAL A 137 -7.78 17.59 19.51
CA VAL A 137 -8.67 17.98 20.61
C VAL A 137 -9.56 16.78 20.95
N PRO A 138 -9.48 16.22 22.17
CA PRO A 138 -10.36 15.12 22.58
C PRO A 138 -11.85 15.47 22.48
N LYS A 139 -12.69 14.48 22.21
CA LYS A 139 -14.16 14.65 22.20
C LYS A 139 -14.62 15.24 23.54
N ASN A 140 -15.74 16.01 23.50
CA ASN A 140 -16.37 16.64 24.68
C ASN A 140 -15.60 17.81 25.33
N GLN A 141 -14.78 18.52 24.53
CA GLN A 141 -14.12 19.76 24.94
C GLN A 141 -14.51 20.93 24.02
N PRO A 142 -15.76 21.47 24.11
CA PRO A 142 -16.27 22.46 23.16
C PRO A 142 -15.47 23.77 23.15
N SER A 143 -15.04 24.25 24.34
CA SER A 143 -14.22 25.47 24.45
C SER A 143 -12.83 25.28 23.83
N ALA A 144 -12.20 24.15 24.06
CA ALA A 144 -10.91 23.81 23.45
C ALA A 144 -11.03 23.65 21.93
N THR A 145 -12.11 23.02 21.47
CA THR A 145 -12.40 22.90 20.03
C THR A 145 -12.60 24.26 19.37
N LEU A 146 -13.30 25.18 20.04
CA LEU A 146 -13.49 26.55 19.53
C LEU A 146 -12.15 27.30 19.51
N ALA A 147 -11.37 27.23 20.59
CA ALA A 147 -10.05 27.86 20.67
C ALA A 147 -9.10 27.33 19.57
N ALA A 148 -9.10 26.03 19.35
CA ALA A 148 -8.33 25.42 18.25
C ALA A 148 -8.76 25.98 16.89
N ARG A 149 -10.06 26.04 16.62
CA ARG A 149 -10.60 26.58 15.36
C ARG A 149 -10.28 28.06 15.12
N LEU A 150 -10.15 28.84 16.17
CA LEU A 150 -9.84 30.28 16.08
C LEU A 150 -8.34 30.58 15.91
N ASN A 151 -7.47 29.63 16.28
CA ASN A 151 -6.03 29.88 16.32
C ASN A 151 -5.19 28.96 15.42
N TYR A 152 -5.77 27.86 14.94
CA TYR A 152 -5.10 26.91 14.04
C TYR A 152 -5.82 26.91 12.69
N ASP A 153 -5.36 27.78 11.79
CA ASP A 153 -5.90 27.85 10.43
C ASP A 153 -5.39 26.72 9.55
N ASN A 154 -6.23 26.37 8.57
CA ASN A 154 -5.82 25.54 7.46
C ASN A 154 -5.01 26.37 6.46
N LEU A 155 -4.08 25.70 5.75
CA LEU A 155 -3.33 26.35 4.70
C LEU A 155 -4.14 26.42 3.41
N ASP A 156 -4.54 27.60 2.96
CA ASP A 156 -5.06 27.81 1.60
C ASP A 156 -3.91 27.51 0.61
N PHE A 157 -3.96 26.32 -0.01
CA PHE A 157 -2.85 25.82 -0.80
C PHE A 157 -3.00 26.07 -2.29
N PHE A 158 -4.21 25.91 -2.81
CA PHE A 158 -4.50 26.07 -4.23
C PHE A 158 -5.88 26.69 -4.43
N SER A 159 -5.98 27.62 -5.38
CA SER A 159 -7.24 28.29 -5.72
C SER A 159 -7.60 27.99 -7.17
N PHE A 160 -8.83 27.55 -7.38
CA PHE A 160 -9.39 27.21 -8.69
C PHE A 160 -10.52 28.19 -9.01
N PRO A 161 -10.40 29.03 -10.01
CA PRO A 161 -11.51 29.88 -10.45
C PRO A 161 -12.73 29.03 -10.83
N ILE A 162 -13.90 29.40 -10.32
CA ILE A 162 -15.15 28.73 -10.64
C ILE A 162 -15.50 29.03 -12.10
N LYS A 163 -15.74 27.98 -12.88
CA LYS A 163 -16.21 28.10 -14.27
C LYS A 163 -17.71 28.25 -14.35
N ALA A 164 -18.44 27.49 -13.55
CA ALA A 164 -19.89 27.55 -13.49
C ALA A 164 -20.41 26.80 -12.25
N HIS A 165 -21.67 27.09 -11.87
CA HIS A 165 -22.45 26.25 -10.99
C HIS A 165 -23.46 25.47 -11.79
N ASN A 166 -23.75 24.25 -11.35
CA ASN A 166 -24.85 23.47 -11.91
C ASN A 166 -26.18 24.01 -11.35
N ASP A 167 -27.01 24.56 -12.23
CA ASP A 167 -28.24 25.25 -11.83
C ASP A 167 -29.23 24.33 -11.09
N SER A 168 -29.17 23.00 -11.34
CA SER A 168 -30.07 22.03 -10.73
C SER A 168 -29.58 21.43 -9.42
N THR A 169 -28.29 21.26 -9.25
CA THR A 169 -27.70 20.57 -8.09
C THR A 169 -26.90 21.51 -7.17
N GLY A 170 -26.57 22.71 -7.64
CA GLY A 170 -25.67 23.64 -6.96
C GLY A 170 -24.20 23.15 -6.90
N ALA A 171 -23.84 22.12 -7.68
CA ALA A 171 -22.46 21.63 -7.77
C ALA A 171 -21.56 22.69 -8.44
N VAL A 172 -20.30 22.75 -8.00
CA VAL A 172 -19.32 23.74 -8.46
C VAL A 172 -18.37 23.09 -9.46
N LEU A 173 -18.26 23.66 -10.66
CA LEU A 173 -17.37 23.22 -11.72
C LEU A 173 -16.14 24.12 -11.84
N PHE A 174 -14.92 23.54 -11.84
CA PHE A 174 -13.66 24.26 -11.98
C PHE A 174 -12.59 23.43 -12.73
N ASP A 175 -11.54 24.08 -13.18
CA ASP A 175 -10.42 23.43 -13.88
C ASP A 175 -9.34 23.01 -12.88
N ALA A 176 -9.17 21.70 -12.72
CA ALA A 176 -8.19 21.10 -11.81
C ALA A 176 -6.88 20.70 -12.50
N SER A 177 -6.73 20.95 -13.81
CA SER A 177 -5.60 20.48 -14.63
C SER A 177 -4.25 20.88 -14.08
N SER A 178 -4.09 22.16 -13.70
CA SER A 178 -2.82 22.69 -13.20
C SER A 178 -2.36 22.06 -11.89
N PHE A 179 -3.29 21.51 -11.12
CA PHE A 179 -3.02 20.79 -9.87
C PHE A 179 -2.78 19.29 -10.10
N ILE A 180 -3.63 18.64 -10.90
CA ILE A 180 -3.60 17.17 -11.08
C ILE A 180 -2.50 16.77 -12.07
N LEU A 181 -2.35 17.48 -13.21
CA LEU A 181 -1.48 17.05 -14.30
C LEU A 181 -0.02 17.46 -14.11
N LYS A 182 0.24 18.51 -13.35
CA LYS A 182 1.61 18.99 -13.08
C LYS A 182 2.20 18.38 -11.83
N GLU A 183 3.51 18.44 -11.73
CA GLU A 183 4.20 18.05 -10.51
C GLU A 183 4.03 19.11 -9.43
N ASN A 184 3.83 18.68 -8.21
CA ASN A 184 3.78 19.56 -7.07
C ASN A 184 4.57 18.98 -5.88
N ARG A 185 4.94 19.85 -4.94
CA ARG A 185 5.83 19.52 -3.81
C ARG A 185 5.26 18.46 -2.84
N PHE A 186 3.95 18.27 -2.81
CA PHE A 186 3.31 17.30 -1.92
C PHE A 186 3.28 15.88 -2.52
N PHE A 187 3.39 15.77 -3.85
CA PHE A 187 3.25 14.50 -4.56
C PHE A 187 4.41 14.31 -5.54
N PRO A 188 5.68 14.32 -5.06
CA PRO A 188 6.81 14.05 -5.93
C PRO A 188 6.70 12.58 -6.40
N VAL A 189 6.76 12.37 -7.70
CA VAL A 189 6.74 11.04 -8.32
C VAL A 189 8.15 10.45 -8.32
N ILE A 190 9.15 11.31 -8.48
CA ILE A 190 10.55 10.92 -8.54
C ILE A 190 11.26 11.36 -7.26
N ALA A 191 11.92 10.42 -6.61
CA ALA A 191 12.73 10.70 -5.43
C ALA A 191 13.95 11.58 -5.80
N LYS A 192 14.31 12.53 -4.93
CA LYS A 192 15.47 13.41 -5.13
C LYS A 192 16.80 12.68 -5.00
N ASN A 193 16.84 11.58 -4.29
CA ASN A 193 18.02 10.76 -4.08
C ASN A 193 17.65 9.28 -4.20
N VAL A 194 18.51 8.50 -4.86
CA VAL A 194 18.41 7.04 -4.95
C VAL A 194 19.79 6.48 -4.58
N GLY A 195 19.89 5.86 -3.39
CA GLY A 195 21.18 5.46 -2.83
C GLY A 195 22.15 6.64 -2.70
N SER A 196 23.32 6.54 -3.31
CA SER A 196 24.35 7.60 -3.34
C SER A 196 24.20 8.60 -4.50
N TYR A 197 23.15 8.45 -5.32
CA TYR A 197 22.90 9.32 -6.47
C TYR A 197 21.89 10.41 -6.15
N THR A 198 22.18 11.62 -6.63
CA THR A 198 21.21 12.72 -6.70
C THR A 198 20.46 12.63 -8.01
N VAL A 199 19.14 12.72 -7.95
CA VAL A 199 18.25 12.63 -9.10
C VAL A 199 17.75 14.02 -9.46
N ASN A 200 18.03 14.45 -10.69
CA ASN A 200 17.44 15.65 -11.30
C ASN A 200 16.40 15.20 -12.32
N SER A 201 15.17 15.66 -12.17
CA SER A 201 14.07 15.32 -13.06
C SER A 201 13.40 16.57 -13.63
N SER A 202 12.93 16.47 -14.87
CA SER A 202 12.18 17.52 -15.55
C SER A 202 10.96 16.90 -16.22
N LEU A 203 9.76 17.28 -15.76
CA LEU A 203 8.50 16.87 -16.36
C LEU A 203 8.32 17.53 -17.73
N LYS A 204 7.86 16.77 -18.72
CA LYS A 204 7.47 17.25 -20.05
C LYS A 204 5.96 17.40 -20.10
N ASP A 205 5.44 18.54 -19.65
CA ASP A 205 4.01 18.83 -19.52
C ASP A 205 3.22 18.54 -20.81
N ASN A 206 3.79 18.90 -21.97
CA ASN A 206 3.16 18.71 -23.28
C ASN A 206 3.01 17.24 -23.69
N LEU A 207 3.67 16.30 -22.99
CA LEU A 207 3.56 14.86 -23.22
C LEU A 207 2.69 14.16 -22.18
N THR A 208 2.32 14.85 -21.08
CA THR A 208 1.42 14.28 -20.08
C THR A 208 0.05 13.98 -20.67
N ARG A 209 -0.46 12.77 -20.43
CA ARG A 209 -1.76 12.28 -20.95
C ARG A 209 -2.57 11.64 -19.85
N VAL A 210 -3.85 12.01 -19.79
CA VAL A 210 -4.82 11.32 -18.90
C VAL A 210 -5.20 10.00 -19.57
N THR A 211 -5.00 8.91 -18.84
CA THR A 211 -5.23 7.53 -19.33
C THR A 211 -6.52 6.94 -18.80
N LYS A 212 -6.99 7.36 -17.60
CA LYS A 212 -8.25 6.87 -17.03
C LYS A 212 -8.85 7.89 -16.08
N LEU A 213 -10.17 7.88 -16.01
CA LEU A 213 -10.97 8.53 -14.97
C LEU A 213 -11.84 7.49 -14.29
N LYS A 214 -11.84 7.44 -12.96
CA LYS A 214 -12.69 6.55 -12.18
C LYS A 214 -13.24 7.29 -10.99
N VAL A 215 -14.52 7.09 -10.71
CA VAL A 215 -15.18 7.63 -9.51
C VAL A 215 -15.97 6.51 -8.85
N PHE A 216 -15.80 6.36 -7.55
CA PHE A 216 -16.46 5.39 -6.70
C PHE A 216 -17.21 6.12 -5.57
N ASP A 217 -17.83 5.40 -4.65
CA ASP A 217 -18.62 6.01 -3.58
C ASP A 217 -17.77 6.83 -2.59
N GLU A 218 -16.54 6.37 -2.30
CA GLU A 218 -15.68 6.97 -1.27
C GLU A 218 -14.33 7.47 -1.82
N ASN A 219 -13.98 7.15 -3.07
CA ASN A 219 -12.75 7.64 -3.70
C ASN A 219 -12.90 7.84 -5.20
N ALA A 220 -11.97 8.61 -5.77
CA ALA A 220 -11.87 8.83 -7.20
C ALA A 220 -10.41 8.84 -7.64
N CYS A 221 -10.14 8.37 -8.86
CA CYS A 221 -8.81 8.25 -9.41
C CYS A 221 -8.70 8.92 -10.79
N VAL A 222 -7.62 9.68 -10.98
CA VAL A 222 -7.19 10.18 -12.28
C VAL A 222 -5.85 9.52 -12.62
N GLY A 223 -5.87 8.59 -13.57
CA GLY A 223 -4.67 7.97 -14.09
C GLY A 223 -4.08 8.80 -15.22
N MET A 224 -2.76 8.93 -15.23
CA MET A 224 -2.04 9.70 -16.25
C MET A 224 -0.65 9.12 -16.51
N ASP A 225 -0.16 9.28 -17.72
CA ASP A 225 1.23 9.05 -18.06
C ASP A 225 1.98 10.38 -17.99
N ARG A 226 3.03 10.43 -17.17
CA ARG A 226 3.95 11.56 -17.04
C ARG A 226 5.29 11.22 -17.65
N HIS A 227 5.80 12.11 -18.51
CA HIS A 227 7.07 11.91 -19.18
C HIS A 227 8.14 12.79 -18.54
N TYR A 228 9.22 12.17 -18.10
CA TYR A 228 10.33 12.85 -17.45
C TYR A 228 11.62 12.69 -18.25
N ILE A 229 12.48 13.70 -18.14
CA ILE A 229 13.90 13.57 -18.45
C ILE A 229 14.64 13.51 -17.12
N ILE A 230 15.36 12.42 -16.88
CA ILE A 230 16.06 12.15 -15.63
C ILE A 230 17.56 12.20 -15.85
N SER A 231 18.29 12.79 -14.91
CA SER A 231 19.73 12.74 -14.82
C SER A 231 20.15 12.29 -13.42
N LEU A 232 21.06 11.33 -13.35
CA LEU A 232 21.63 10.80 -12.10
C LEU A 232 23.07 11.26 -11.99
N SER A 233 23.43 11.87 -10.86
CA SER A 233 24.79 12.25 -10.52
C SER A 233 25.17 11.69 -9.16
N GLY A 234 26.35 11.08 -9.02
CA GLY A 234 26.81 10.49 -7.76
C GLY A 234 28.33 10.53 -7.63
N LYS A 235 28.83 10.26 -6.42
CA LYS A 235 30.27 10.21 -6.13
C LYS A 235 30.97 8.96 -6.68
N LYS A 236 30.22 7.90 -7.01
CA LYS A 236 30.72 6.65 -7.57
C LYS A 236 29.84 6.25 -8.76
N GLY A 237 30.45 5.86 -9.86
CA GLY A 237 29.79 5.41 -11.09
C GLY A 237 29.67 6.49 -12.17
N SER A 238 29.35 6.06 -13.40
CA SER A 238 29.15 6.97 -14.52
C SER A 238 27.82 7.72 -14.38
N PRO A 239 27.79 9.03 -14.62
CA PRO A 239 26.53 9.78 -14.59
C PRO A 239 25.62 9.32 -15.73
N ILE A 240 24.32 9.21 -15.44
CA ILE A 240 23.29 9.06 -16.47
C ILE A 240 22.75 10.47 -16.76
N THR A 241 22.73 10.86 -18.01
CA THR A 241 22.27 12.21 -18.40
C THR A 241 21.14 12.12 -19.41
N ASN A 242 20.12 12.97 -19.21
CA ASN A 242 19.00 13.15 -20.16
C ASN A 242 18.28 11.84 -20.54
N TYR A 243 18.09 10.94 -19.58
CA TYR A 243 17.39 9.68 -19.81
C TYR A 243 15.86 9.90 -19.81
N PRO A 244 15.15 9.59 -20.93
CA PRO A 244 13.71 9.74 -20.97
C PRO A 244 13.03 8.55 -20.27
N VAL A 245 12.03 8.86 -19.42
CA VAL A 245 11.23 7.86 -18.72
C VAL A 245 9.75 8.27 -18.74
N THR A 246 8.88 7.30 -18.94
CA THR A 246 7.44 7.45 -18.77
C THR A 246 7.01 6.76 -17.51
N ILE A 247 6.30 7.46 -16.66
CA ILE A 247 5.76 6.94 -15.39
C ILE A 247 4.25 7.11 -15.40
N GLY A 248 3.54 6.00 -15.30
CA GLY A 248 2.10 5.99 -15.06
C GLY A 248 1.83 6.34 -13.60
N VAL A 249 0.96 7.30 -13.38
CA VAL A 249 0.64 7.86 -12.08
C VAL A 249 -0.86 7.82 -11.85
N ASN A 250 -1.30 7.30 -10.71
CA ASN A 250 -2.66 7.44 -10.23
C ASN A 250 -2.72 8.53 -9.16
N PHE A 251 -3.38 9.63 -9.47
CA PHE A 251 -3.80 10.61 -8.48
C PHE A 251 -5.12 10.13 -7.87
N THR A 252 -5.16 9.99 -6.56
CA THR A 252 -6.34 9.50 -5.85
C THR A 252 -6.82 10.53 -4.84
N LEU A 253 -8.12 10.87 -4.91
CA LEU A 253 -8.84 11.66 -3.92
C LEU A 253 -9.80 10.71 -3.18
N ALA A 254 -9.77 10.69 -1.85
CA ALA A 254 -10.66 9.84 -1.06
C ALA A 254 -11.32 10.60 0.09
N LEU A 255 -12.59 10.29 0.34
CA LEU A 255 -13.33 10.79 1.50
C LEU A 255 -12.80 10.19 2.79
N LEU A 256 -12.65 11.00 3.82
CA LEU A 256 -12.42 10.53 5.17
C LEU A 256 -13.75 10.25 5.90
N PRO A 257 -13.79 9.23 6.79
CA PRO A 257 -14.97 8.92 7.58
C PRO A 257 -15.44 10.12 8.42
N ASN A 258 -16.74 10.34 8.51
CA ASN A 258 -17.31 11.37 9.39
C ASN A 258 -17.22 10.98 10.86
N ASP A 259 -17.39 9.68 11.14
CA ASP A 259 -17.23 9.13 12.49
C ASP A 259 -15.77 8.78 12.75
N LEU A 260 -15.16 9.48 13.68
CA LEU A 260 -13.74 9.32 14.01
C LEU A 260 -13.52 8.10 14.90
N MET A 261 -12.59 7.24 14.50
CA MET A 261 -12.07 6.17 15.35
C MET A 261 -11.44 6.77 16.62
N THR A 262 -11.65 6.14 17.77
CA THR A 262 -10.87 6.47 18.98
C THR A 262 -9.41 6.11 18.74
N PRO A 263 -8.48 7.09 18.74
CA PRO A 263 -7.07 6.80 18.56
C PRO A 263 -6.53 5.98 19.73
N ARG A 264 -5.36 5.38 19.58
CA ARG A 264 -4.67 4.63 20.62
C ARG A 264 -3.28 5.21 20.82
N LEU A 265 -2.94 5.55 22.07
CA LEU A 265 -1.59 6.03 22.42
C LEU A 265 -0.58 4.90 22.23
N SER A 266 0.60 5.25 21.70
CA SER A 266 1.71 4.32 21.58
C SER A 266 2.33 3.96 22.94
N ASP A 267 2.94 2.79 22.98
CA ASP A 267 3.89 2.38 24.02
C ASP A 267 5.18 1.95 23.32
N THR A 268 6.33 2.37 23.82
CA THR A 268 7.63 2.07 23.19
C THR A 268 7.96 0.59 23.18
N ARG A 269 7.31 -0.20 24.05
CA ARG A 269 7.45 -1.66 24.14
C ARG A 269 6.64 -2.42 23.08
N VAL A 270 5.86 -1.71 22.24
CA VAL A 270 5.05 -2.33 21.18
C VAL A 270 5.33 -1.67 19.85
N GLY A 271 5.86 -2.43 18.91
CA GLY A 271 6.27 -1.96 17.59
C GLY A 271 5.09 -1.70 16.65
N MET A 272 4.64 -0.45 16.59
CA MET A 272 3.57 -0.05 15.66
C MET A 272 3.96 1.17 14.84
N PHE A 273 3.38 1.32 13.65
CA PHE A 273 3.51 2.56 12.88
C PHE A 273 2.86 3.71 13.63
N LEU A 274 3.56 4.84 13.67
CA LEU A 274 3.29 5.95 14.56
C LEU A 274 2.80 7.19 13.81
N MET A 275 2.08 8.04 14.56
CA MET A 275 1.63 9.37 14.14
C MET A 275 1.72 10.33 15.32
N ASN A 276 2.54 11.37 15.18
CA ASN A 276 2.73 12.37 16.24
C ASN A 276 1.61 13.42 16.22
N LYS A 277 1.17 13.85 17.38
CA LYS A 277 0.13 14.87 17.60
C LYS A 277 0.46 15.74 18.79
N ASP A 278 0.03 16.98 18.72
CA ASP A 278 -0.12 17.84 19.87
C ASP A 278 -1.53 17.65 20.42
N VAL A 279 -1.67 17.30 21.69
CA VAL A 279 -2.97 17.05 22.33
C VAL A 279 -3.30 18.16 23.30
N LEU A 280 -4.40 18.88 23.03
CA LEU A 280 -4.91 19.91 23.93
C LEU A 280 -5.69 19.24 25.07
N LYS A 281 -5.18 19.37 26.31
CA LYS A 281 -5.80 18.81 27.51
C LYS A 281 -6.91 19.70 28.07
N LYS A 282 -7.67 19.15 29.02
CA LYS A 282 -8.75 19.87 29.71
C LYS A 282 -8.27 21.07 30.53
N ASP A 283 -7.06 21.02 31.06
CA ASP A 283 -6.42 22.10 31.84
C ASP A 283 -5.81 23.19 30.95
N GLY A 284 -5.93 23.07 29.61
CA GLY A 284 -5.38 24.00 28.63
C GLY A 284 -3.93 23.76 28.28
N SER A 285 -3.27 22.77 28.86
CA SER A 285 -1.90 22.40 28.47
C SER A 285 -1.87 21.63 27.16
N ILE A 286 -0.76 21.70 26.44
CA ILE A 286 -0.53 20.93 25.21
C ILE A 286 0.57 19.91 25.49
N ASP A 287 0.24 18.64 25.31
CA ASP A 287 1.19 17.54 25.40
C ASP A 287 1.50 16.95 24.02
N LYS A 288 2.73 16.51 23.84
CA LYS A 288 3.09 15.65 22.71
C LYS A 288 2.54 14.25 22.94
N ALA A 289 1.79 13.75 21.98
CA ALA A 289 1.28 12.38 22.00
C ALA A 289 1.60 11.68 20.68
N THR A 290 1.82 10.38 20.78
CA THR A 290 2.05 9.54 19.61
C THR A 290 0.93 8.52 19.53
N PHE A 291 0.19 8.51 18.44
CA PHE A 291 -0.86 7.54 18.19
C PHE A 291 -0.37 6.45 17.24
N VAL A 292 -0.91 5.23 17.40
CA VAL A 292 -0.61 4.11 16.52
C VAL A 292 -1.58 4.05 15.34
N LYS A 293 -1.10 3.55 14.21
CA LYS A 293 -1.92 3.27 13.02
C LYS A 293 -2.49 1.86 13.13
N ARG A 294 -3.82 1.70 12.96
CA ARG A 294 -4.50 0.40 13.05
C ARG A 294 -5.85 0.42 12.37
N TRP A 295 -6.42 -0.74 12.07
CA TRP A 295 -7.79 -0.89 11.63
C TRP A 295 -8.78 -0.62 12.75
N ARG A 296 -9.97 -0.13 12.39
CA ARG A 296 -11.10 -0.05 13.32
C ARG A 296 -11.80 -1.40 13.39
N LEU A 297 -11.80 -2.03 14.56
CA LEU A 297 -12.58 -3.23 14.82
C LEU A 297 -13.64 -2.94 15.87
N ILE A 298 -14.90 -3.19 15.53
CA ILE A 298 -16.07 -3.08 16.39
C ILE A 298 -16.80 -4.40 16.32
N PRO A 299 -17.07 -5.09 17.45
CA PRO A 299 -17.83 -6.36 17.41
C PRO A 299 -19.26 -6.10 16.97
N LYS A 300 -19.85 -7.04 16.24
CA LYS A 300 -21.28 -7.00 15.86
C LYS A 300 -22.19 -7.00 17.08
N ASP A 301 -21.79 -7.75 18.12
CA ASP A 301 -22.45 -7.78 19.42
C ASP A 301 -21.45 -7.45 20.52
N THR A 302 -21.52 -6.20 21.00
CA THR A 302 -20.63 -5.70 22.04
C THR A 302 -20.89 -6.36 23.40
N ALA A 303 -22.13 -6.73 23.71
CA ALA A 303 -22.47 -7.39 24.97
C ALA A 303 -21.92 -8.81 25.01
N ALA A 304 -22.11 -9.59 23.95
CA ALA A 304 -21.55 -10.93 23.82
C ALA A 304 -19.99 -10.90 23.83
N TYR A 305 -19.37 -9.92 23.15
CA TYR A 305 -17.91 -9.76 23.16
C TYR A 305 -17.38 -9.54 24.59
N PHE A 306 -18.01 -8.65 25.38
CA PHE A 306 -17.58 -8.42 26.76
C PHE A 306 -18.00 -9.54 27.73
N ALA A 307 -18.94 -10.40 27.34
CA ALA A 307 -19.25 -11.65 28.05
C ALA A 307 -18.21 -12.76 27.77
N GLY A 308 -17.25 -12.52 26.85
CA GLY A 308 -16.19 -13.47 26.51
C GLY A 308 -16.53 -14.41 25.33
N GLU A 309 -17.60 -14.12 24.60
CA GLU A 309 -17.97 -14.88 23.40
C GLU A 309 -17.16 -14.41 22.17
N LEU A 310 -16.89 -15.35 21.25
CA LEU A 310 -16.25 -15.03 19.98
C LEU A 310 -17.23 -14.32 19.04
N CYS A 311 -16.96 -13.04 18.76
CA CYS A 311 -17.78 -12.17 17.92
C CYS A 311 -17.12 -11.85 16.59
N GLU A 312 -17.91 -11.75 15.51
CA GLU A 312 -17.43 -11.18 14.26
C GLU A 312 -17.34 -9.64 14.37
N PRO A 313 -16.40 -9.00 13.67
CA PRO A 313 -16.40 -7.54 13.55
C PRO A 313 -17.55 -7.08 12.64
N THR A 314 -18.03 -5.85 12.86
CA THR A 314 -19.02 -5.21 11.98
C THR A 314 -18.51 -5.06 10.55
N LYS A 315 -17.20 -4.81 10.38
CA LYS A 315 -16.50 -4.74 9.10
C LYS A 315 -15.23 -5.60 9.19
N PRO A 316 -15.21 -6.76 8.54
CA PRO A 316 -13.99 -7.58 8.47
C PRO A 316 -12.94 -6.91 7.58
N ILE A 317 -11.68 -7.29 7.76
CA ILE A 317 -10.56 -6.89 6.90
C ILE A 317 -10.47 -7.93 5.77
N VAL A 318 -10.89 -7.54 4.56
CA VAL A 318 -10.99 -8.45 3.42
C VAL A 318 -9.89 -8.12 2.41
N TYR A 319 -9.06 -9.10 2.06
CA TYR A 319 -8.07 -8.98 0.99
C TYR A 319 -8.52 -9.70 -0.27
N TYR A 320 -8.47 -9.01 -1.38
CA TYR A 320 -8.75 -9.55 -2.71
C TYR A 320 -7.45 -9.88 -3.42
N VAL A 321 -7.27 -11.14 -3.84
CA VAL A 321 -6.06 -11.65 -4.48
C VAL A 321 -6.21 -11.56 -6.00
N GLU A 322 -5.25 -10.90 -6.65
CA GLU A 322 -5.25 -10.72 -8.10
C GLU A 322 -5.19 -12.06 -8.85
N ASN A 323 -5.98 -12.18 -9.93
CA ASN A 323 -6.13 -13.44 -10.66
C ASN A 323 -4.89 -13.83 -11.48
N THR A 324 -3.96 -12.89 -11.70
CA THR A 324 -2.72 -13.08 -12.45
C THR A 324 -1.64 -13.83 -11.70
N PHE A 325 -1.79 -14.03 -10.38
CA PHE A 325 -0.84 -14.86 -9.60
C PHE A 325 -0.84 -16.32 -10.06
N PRO A 326 0.33 -17.00 -10.07
CA PRO A 326 0.41 -18.44 -10.22
C PRO A 326 -0.46 -19.17 -9.18
N PRO A 327 -1.07 -20.32 -9.51
CA PRO A 327 -1.95 -21.05 -8.58
C PRO A 327 -1.31 -21.40 -7.24
N LEU A 328 -0.03 -21.80 -7.24
CA LEU A 328 0.74 -22.08 -6.03
C LEU A 328 0.81 -20.84 -5.11
N TRP A 329 1.15 -19.70 -5.68
CA TRP A 329 1.25 -18.44 -4.92
C TRP A 329 -0.09 -18.02 -4.35
N LYS A 330 -1.18 -18.17 -5.10
CA LYS A 330 -2.52 -17.85 -4.60
C LYS A 330 -2.88 -18.67 -3.35
N ARG A 331 -2.50 -19.97 -3.28
CA ARG A 331 -2.73 -20.78 -2.09
C ARG A 331 -1.93 -20.25 -0.90
N ALA A 332 -0.64 -20.03 -1.08
CA ALA A 332 0.25 -19.48 -0.05
C ALA A 332 -0.23 -18.10 0.45
N ILE A 333 -0.59 -17.21 -0.48
CA ILE A 333 -1.11 -15.87 -0.16
C ILE A 333 -2.35 -15.97 0.73
N LYS A 334 -3.32 -16.80 0.33
CA LYS A 334 -4.57 -16.97 1.11
C LYS A 334 -4.29 -17.53 2.50
N ALA A 335 -3.41 -18.50 2.62
CA ALA A 335 -3.01 -19.07 3.90
C ALA A 335 -2.34 -18.00 4.80
N GLY A 336 -1.35 -17.28 4.29
CA GLY A 336 -0.63 -16.24 5.03
C GLY A 336 -1.53 -15.14 5.58
N VAL A 337 -2.53 -14.68 4.79
CA VAL A 337 -3.55 -13.72 5.25
C VAL A 337 -4.33 -14.26 6.45
N LEU A 338 -4.73 -15.52 6.40
CA LEU A 338 -5.61 -16.11 7.41
C LEU A 338 -4.91 -16.50 8.72
N TRP A 339 -3.57 -16.56 8.76
CA TRP A 339 -2.85 -16.87 9.99
C TRP A 339 -3.21 -15.94 11.15
N TRP A 340 -3.40 -14.66 10.89
CA TRP A 340 -3.69 -13.64 11.89
C TRP A 340 -5.03 -13.85 12.63
N ASN A 341 -5.97 -14.59 12.06
CA ASN A 341 -7.24 -14.88 12.75
C ASN A 341 -7.03 -15.56 14.11
N LYS A 342 -5.96 -16.39 14.26
CA LYS A 342 -5.65 -17.04 15.53
C LYS A 342 -5.28 -16.04 16.64
N ALA A 343 -4.66 -14.93 16.29
CA ALA A 343 -4.37 -13.88 17.26
C ALA A 343 -5.64 -13.08 17.61
N PHE A 344 -6.50 -12.81 16.63
CA PHE A 344 -7.79 -12.14 16.87
C PHE A 344 -8.75 -12.99 17.69
N GLU A 345 -8.76 -14.32 17.50
CA GLU A 345 -9.57 -15.24 18.32
C GLU A 345 -9.21 -15.15 19.81
N ARG A 346 -7.94 -14.95 20.16
CA ARG A 346 -7.51 -14.79 21.57
C ARG A 346 -8.07 -13.54 22.27
N ILE A 347 -8.48 -12.55 21.50
CA ILE A 347 -9.04 -11.31 22.01
C ILE A 347 -10.55 -11.19 21.82
N GLY A 348 -11.23 -12.30 21.48
CA GLY A 348 -12.68 -12.37 21.37
C GLY A 348 -13.24 -12.09 19.97
N PHE A 349 -12.40 -11.93 18.94
CA PHE A 349 -12.87 -11.76 17.56
C PHE A 349 -12.69 -13.03 16.74
N LYS A 350 -13.65 -13.35 15.89
CA LYS A 350 -13.56 -14.39 14.85
C LYS A 350 -13.78 -13.81 13.47
N ASN A 351 -13.22 -14.44 12.44
CA ASN A 351 -13.41 -14.06 11.03
C ASN A 351 -13.02 -12.60 10.72
N VAL A 352 -12.00 -12.06 11.42
CA VAL A 352 -11.51 -10.71 11.20
C VAL A 352 -10.84 -10.59 9.83
N MET A 353 -9.89 -11.50 9.58
CA MET A 353 -9.17 -11.57 8.30
C MET A 353 -9.92 -12.45 7.34
N GLN A 354 -10.26 -11.93 6.18
CA GLN A 354 -10.91 -12.67 5.10
C GLN A 354 -10.11 -12.49 3.81
N VAL A 355 -10.21 -13.47 2.92
CA VAL A 355 -9.52 -13.45 1.64
C VAL A 355 -10.41 -14.01 0.54
N ALA A 356 -10.41 -13.34 -0.61
CA ALA A 356 -11.15 -13.73 -1.81
C ALA A 356 -10.28 -13.53 -3.06
N ASP A 357 -10.63 -14.19 -4.15
CA ASP A 357 -10.07 -13.85 -5.46
C ASP A 357 -10.73 -12.58 -6.02
N PHE A 358 -10.04 -11.89 -6.95
CA PHE A 358 -10.70 -10.85 -7.74
C PHE A 358 -11.93 -11.46 -8.43
N PRO A 359 -13.13 -10.86 -8.24
CA PRO A 359 -14.34 -11.36 -8.88
C PRO A 359 -14.22 -11.27 -10.41
N ALA A 360 -14.25 -12.42 -11.08
CA ALA A 360 -14.04 -12.47 -12.54
C ALA A 360 -15.17 -11.79 -13.34
N ASN A 361 -16.39 -11.75 -12.78
CA ASN A 361 -17.58 -11.32 -13.51
C ASN A 361 -18.37 -10.21 -12.78
N ASP A 362 -17.78 -9.52 -11.82
CA ASP A 362 -18.41 -8.36 -11.16
C ASP A 362 -17.97 -7.07 -11.86
N PRO A 363 -18.84 -6.41 -12.62
CA PRO A 363 -18.51 -5.17 -13.30
C PRO A 363 -18.28 -3.99 -12.33
N ASN A 364 -18.68 -4.16 -11.06
CA ASN A 364 -18.51 -3.13 -10.01
C ASN A 364 -17.19 -3.28 -9.23
N PHE A 365 -16.50 -4.40 -9.41
CA PHE A 365 -15.19 -4.62 -8.79
C PHE A 365 -14.10 -3.86 -9.54
N ASP A 366 -13.38 -3.04 -8.83
CA ASP A 366 -12.22 -2.33 -9.36
C ASP A 366 -11.14 -2.24 -8.26
N PRO A 367 -9.90 -2.67 -8.51
CA PRO A 367 -8.82 -2.61 -7.53
C PRO A 367 -8.39 -1.17 -7.16
N ASP A 368 -8.80 -0.16 -7.92
CA ASP A 368 -8.59 1.26 -7.55
C ASP A 368 -9.70 1.78 -6.61
N ASN A 369 -10.77 1.00 -6.35
CA ASN A 369 -11.81 1.35 -5.39
C ASN A 369 -11.36 1.02 -3.95
N PHE A 370 -11.33 2.03 -3.07
CA PHE A 370 -10.91 1.89 -1.67
C PHE A 370 -11.76 0.93 -0.83
N LYS A 371 -12.93 0.57 -1.31
CA LYS A 371 -13.74 -0.50 -0.72
C LYS A 371 -12.98 -1.84 -0.66
N TYR A 372 -12.00 -2.04 -1.56
CA TYR A 372 -11.28 -3.30 -1.72
C TYR A 372 -9.81 -3.15 -1.36
N SER A 373 -9.35 -3.85 -0.33
CA SER A 373 -7.92 -4.03 -0.08
C SER A 373 -7.41 -5.17 -0.95
N CYS A 374 -6.32 -4.94 -1.70
CA CYS A 374 -5.88 -5.85 -2.75
C CYS A 374 -4.48 -6.38 -2.51
N ILE A 375 -4.24 -7.64 -2.90
CA ILE A 375 -2.90 -8.21 -3.03
C ILE A 375 -2.60 -8.29 -4.52
N ARG A 376 -1.57 -7.54 -4.97
CA ARG A 376 -1.25 -7.28 -6.36
C ARG A 376 0.03 -8.00 -6.79
N TYR A 377 0.01 -8.57 -7.99
CA TYR A 377 1.17 -9.18 -8.61
C TYR A 377 1.92 -8.19 -9.50
N LEU A 378 3.21 -8.03 -9.27
CA LEU A 378 4.05 -7.11 -10.01
C LEU A 378 5.20 -7.89 -10.69
N PRO A 379 5.09 -8.19 -11.99
CA PRO A 379 6.10 -8.97 -12.73
C PRO A 379 7.32 -8.10 -13.09
N THR A 380 8.13 -7.78 -12.10
CA THR A 380 9.37 -7.00 -12.25
C THR A 380 10.52 -7.71 -11.52
N ASP A 381 11.76 -7.34 -11.85
CA ASP A 381 13.00 -7.84 -11.26
C ASP A 381 13.32 -7.24 -9.87
N VAL A 382 12.28 -6.94 -9.09
CA VAL A 382 12.40 -6.46 -7.71
C VAL A 382 12.25 -7.64 -6.75
N GLU A 383 13.27 -7.86 -5.92
CA GLU A 383 13.31 -8.91 -4.91
C GLU A 383 12.66 -8.43 -3.61
N ASN A 384 11.34 -8.18 -3.62
CA ASN A 384 10.65 -7.62 -2.46
C ASN A 384 9.16 -8.01 -2.41
N ALA A 385 8.55 -7.73 -1.24
CA ALA A 385 7.12 -7.57 -1.03
C ALA A 385 6.90 -6.33 -0.15
N MET A 386 5.75 -5.68 -0.23
CA MET A 386 5.43 -4.49 0.58
C MET A 386 3.96 -4.41 0.93
N GLY A 387 3.64 -4.00 2.16
CA GLY A 387 2.28 -3.82 2.66
C GLY A 387 1.91 -2.36 2.97
N PRO A 388 1.86 -1.43 1.98
CA PRO A 388 1.50 -0.04 2.24
C PRO A 388 0.01 0.13 2.55
N SER A 389 -0.30 1.10 3.41
CA SER A 389 -1.68 1.44 3.81
C SER A 389 -2.00 2.92 3.63
N TRP A 390 -3.29 3.24 3.42
CA TRP A 390 -3.86 4.57 3.50
C TRP A 390 -4.46 4.76 4.89
N THR A 391 -4.09 5.85 5.55
CA THR A 391 -4.42 6.08 6.96
C THR A 391 -5.06 7.44 7.14
N ASP A 392 -6.11 7.52 7.96
CA ASP A 392 -6.72 8.78 8.37
C ASP A 392 -5.74 9.56 9.26
N PRO A 393 -5.28 10.74 8.83
CA PRO A 393 -4.30 11.51 9.58
C PRO A 393 -4.85 12.13 10.87
N ARG A 394 -6.15 12.03 11.11
CA ARG A 394 -6.78 12.54 12.33
C ARG A 394 -6.71 11.56 13.50
N THR A 395 -6.74 10.24 13.21
CA THR A 395 -6.91 9.20 14.25
C THR A 395 -5.96 8.02 14.13
N GLY A 396 -5.26 7.87 13.01
CA GLY A 396 -4.46 6.68 12.73
C GLY A 396 -5.28 5.48 12.21
N GLU A 397 -6.56 5.67 11.87
CA GLU A 397 -7.37 4.60 11.28
C GLU A 397 -6.85 4.20 9.90
N VAL A 398 -6.54 2.92 9.69
CA VAL A 398 -6.25 2.38 8.36
C VAL A 398 -7.57 2.27 7.59
N ILE A 399 -7.62 2.92 6.43
CA ILE A 399 -8.82 2.99 5.58
C ILE A 399 -8.77 1.93 4.49
N ASN A 400 -7.59 1.76 3.89
CA ASN A 400 -7.33 0.81 2.83
C ASN A 400 -5.88 0.35 2.90
N ALA A 401 -5.61 -0.90 2.53
CA ALA A 401 -4.26 -1.43 2.43
C ALA A 401 -4.08 -2.21 1.13
N THR A 402 -2.85 -2.27 0.66
CA THR A 402 -2.48 -3.06 -0.51
C THR A 402 -1.21 -3.83 -0.18
N VAL A 403 -1.15 -5.11 -0.53
CA VAL A 403 0.09 -5.87 -0.51
C VAL A 403 0.58 -5.99 -1.96
N LEU A 404 1.83 -5.63 -2.18
CA LEU A 404 2.52 -5.71 -3.47
C LEU A 404 3.51 -6.87 -3.40
N VAL A 405 3.38 -7.82 -4.31
CA VAL A 405 4.27 -8.99 -4.39
C VAL A 405 4.97 -8.96 -5.73
N TYR A 406 6.27 -8.76 -5.69
CA TYR A 406 7.10 -8.69 -6.89
C TYR A 406 7.53 -10.10 -7.32
N ASN A 407 7.70 -10.29 -8.63
CA ASN A 407 8.00 -11.60 -9.21
C ASN A 407 9.30 -12.21 -8.64
N ASP A 408 10.29 -11.39 -8.44
CA ASP A 408 11.66 -11.85 -8.13
C ASP A 408 11.85 -12.24 -6.66
N VAL A 409 10.80 -12.15 -5.84
CA VAL A 409 10.79 -12.72 -4.48
C VAL A 409 11.12 -14.20 -4.47
N VAL A 410 10.87 -14.93 -5.58
CA VAL A 410 11.24 -16.35 -5.70
C VAL A 410 12.75 -16.54 -5.76
N ASN A 411 13.50 -15.67 -6.42
CA ASN A 411 14.97 -15.72 -6.42
C ASN A 411 15.52 -15.53 -5.00
N THR A 412 14.97 -14.57 -4.28
CA THR A 412 15.30 -14.36 -2.86
C THR A 412 15.01 -15.61 -2.03
N ILE A 413 13.86 -16.27 -2.23
CA ILE A 413 13.53 -17.53 -1.55
C ILE A 413 14.54 -18.62 -1.89
N ASN A 414 14.88 -18.80 -3.18
CA ASN A 414 15.85 -19.79 -3.63
C ASN A 414 17.21 -19.57 -2.96
N ASN A 415 17.70 -18.33 -2.93
CA ASN A 415 18.99 -17.97 -2.35
C ASN A 415 19.00 -18.17 -0.83
N TRP A 416 18.03 -17.63 -0.11
CA TRP A 416 17.96 -17.77 1.36
C TRP A 416 17.86 -19.23 1.81
N ARG A 417 16.98 -20.01 1.18
CA ARG A 417 16.80 -21.41 1.55
C ARG A 417 18.05 -22.21 1.28
N PHE A 418 18.76 -21.95 0.18
CA PHE A 418 20.02 -22.60 -0.12
C PHE A 418 21.08 -22.28 0.94
N VAL A 419 21.39 -21.01 1.20
CA VAL A 419 22.50 -20.64 2.09
C VAL A 419 22.22 -20.88 3.57
N GLN A 420 20.95 -20.96 3.98
CA GLN A 420 20.57 -21.07 5.39
C GLN A 420 20.03 -22.45 5.79
N THR A 421 19.64 -23.31 4.83
CA THR A 421 19.03 -24.61 5.18
C THR A 421 19.56 -25.82 4.40
N ALA A 422 20.37 -25.65 3.33
CA ALA A 422 20.86 -26.78 2.53
C ALA A 422 21.75 -27.77 3.32
N GLN A 423 22.37 -27.34 4.41
CA GLN A 423 23.16 -28.22 5.29
C GLN A 423 22.30 -29.34 5.91
N ILE A 424 20.99 -29.08 6.15
CA ILE A 424 20.13 -30.04 6.83
C ILE A 424 18.91 -30.45 5.98
N ASP A 425 18.39 -29.59 5.11
CA ASP A 425 17.25 -29.89 4.24
C ASP A 425 17.70 -30.30 2.83
N PRO A 426 17.63 -31.59 2.48
CA PRO A 426 18.01 -32.05 1.14
C PRO A 426 17.21 -31.39 0.01
N ARG A 427 15.99 -30.94 0.27
CA ARG A 427 15.13 -30.25 -0.71
C ARG A 427 15.69 -28.90 -1.12
N ALA A 428 16.52 -28.28 -0.24
CA ALA A 428 17.16 -27.00 -0.50
C ALA A 428 18.50 -27.09 -1.24
N ARG A 429 18.91 -28.29 -1.70
CA ARG A 429 20.21 -28.55 -2.35
C ARG A 429 20.16 -28.47 -3.89
N GLY A 430 19.27 -27.65 -4.44
CA GLY A 430 19.12 -27.46 -5.88
C GLY A 430 19.23 -25.98 -6.28
N ALA A 431 19.38 -25.74 -7.57
CA ALA A 431 19.41 -24.40 -8.15
C ALA A 431 18.08 -23.66 -7.95
N GLN A 432 16.98 -24.41 -7.88
CA GLN A 432 15.64 -23.92 -7.61
C GLN A 432 14.99 -24.73 -6.49
N MET A 433 14.25 -24.05 -5.63
CA MET A 433 13.50 -24.71 -4.57
C MET A 433 12.25 -25.41 -5.11
N PRO A 434 11.88 -26.59 -4.59
CA PRO A 434 10.64 -27.23 -4.94
C PRO A 434 9.41 -26.43 -4.45
N ASP A 435 8.28 -26.65 -5.09
CA ASP A 435 7.01 -25.96 -4.81
C ASP A 435 6.65 -25.92 -3.32
N SER A 436 6.92 -26.99 -2.58
CA SER A 436 6.63 -27.06 -1.14
C SER A 436 7.43 -26.05 -0.30
N ILE A 437 8.68 -25.77 -0.67
CA ILE A 437 9.51 -24.76 -0.01
C ILE A 437 9.07 -23.36 -0.44
N ILE A 438 8.75 -23.16 -1.72
CA ILE A 438 8.24 -21.89 -2.22
C ILE A 438 6.91 -21.54 -1.52
N GLU A 439 5.96 -22.49 -1.45
CA GLU A 439 4.65 -22.28 -0.79
C GLU A 439 4.81 -21.92 0.70
N GLU A 440 5.57 -22.72 1.46
CA GLU A 440 5.85 -22.49 2.88
C GLU A 440 6.48 -21.10 3.14
N THR A 441 7.41 -20.71 2.29
CA THR A 441 8.14 -19.43 2.45
C THR A 441 7.27 -18.24 2.04
N LEU A 442 6.49 -18.36 0.97
CA LEU A 442 5.54 -17.33 0.57
C LEU A 442 4.44 -17.12 1.63
N GLU A 443 3.93 -18.19 2.27
CA GLU A 443 2.98 -18.05 3.39
C GLU A 443 3.57 -17.15 4.49
N TYR A 444 4.84 -17.36 4.87
CA TYR A 444 5.53 -16.55 5.86
C TYR A 444 5.69 -15.10 5.41
N ILE A 445 6.19 -14.87 4.18
CA ILE A 445 6.39 -13.51 3.64
C ILE A 445 5.05 -12.75 3.61
N ILE A 446 3.99 -13.38 3.11
CA ILE A 446 2.67 -12.73 3.05
C ILE A 446 2.14 -12.43 4.45
N ALA A 447 2.26 -13.35 5.40
CA ALA A 447 1.82 -13.09 6.77
C ALA A 447 2.59 -11.92 7.41
N HIS A 448 3.89 -11.78 7.11
CA HIS A 448 4.69 -10.63 7.50
C HIS A 448 4.15 -9.32 6.90
N GLU A 449 3.91 -9.29 5.58
CA GLU A 449 3.36 -8.09 4.91
C GLU A 449 1.96 -7.72 5.41
N ILE A 450 1.12 -8.71 5.70
CA ILE A 450 -0.17 -8.47 6.35
C ILE A 450 0.02 -7.86 7.73
N GLY A 451 1.04 -8.27 8.50
CA GLY A 451 1.40 -7.66 9.78
C GLY A 451 1.64 -6.15 9.65
N HIS A 452 2.35 -5.72 8.61
CA HIS A 452 2.52 -4.29 8.32
C HIS A 452 1.19 -3.58 8.05
N THR A 453 0.30 -4.21 7.31
CA THR A 453 -1.03 -3.62 7.05
C THR A 453 -1.92 -3.58 8.30
N LEU A 454 -1.66 -4.42 9.30
CA LEU A 454 -2.28 -4.38 10.63
C LEU A 454 -1.67 -3.32 11.55
N GLY A 455 -0.66 -2.60 11.09
CA GLY A 455 -0.01 -1.50 11.82
C GLY A 455 1.31 -1.86 12.49
N PHE A 456 1.82 -3.08 12.36
CA PHE A 456 3.04 -3.52 13.04
C PHE A 456 4.30 -3.12 12.28
N MET A 457 5.29 -2.66 13.02
CA MET A 457 6.65 -2.44 12.57
C MET A 457 7.48 -3.72 12.73
N HIS A 458 8.66 -3.74 12.11
CA HIS A 458 9.62 -4.83 12.34
C HIS A 458 10.01 -4.91 13.81
N ASN A 459 10.11 -6.15 14.33
CA ASN A 459 10.64 -6.43 15.68
C ASN A 459 11.92 -7.25 15.58
N MET A 460 13.06 -6.59 15.41
CA MET A 460 14.36 -7.23 15.24
C MET A 460 14.94 -7.85 16.54
N ALA A 461 14.30 -7.64 17.68
CA ALA A 461 14.72 -8.29 18.94
C ALA A 461 14.03 -9.65 19.17
N ALA A 462 13.11 -10.05 18.30
CA ALA A 462 12.32 -11.25 18.54
C ALA A 462 13.13 -12.54 18.33
N SER A 463 14.11 -12.57 17.43
CA SER A 463 15.05 -13.70 17.26
C SER A 463 16.01 -13.84 18.43
N ALA A 464 16.50 -12.73 18.98
CA ALA A 464 17.39 -12.73 20.13
C ALA A 464 16.69 -13.17 21.46
N ALA A 465 15.37 -13.31 21.45
CA ALA A 465 14.63 -13.83 22.59
C ALA A 465 14.82 -15.33 22.85
N LEU A 466 15.30 -16.09 21.84
CA LEU A 466 15.39 -17.54 21.90
C LEU A 466 16.82 -17.97 22.23
N PRO A 467 17.02 -18.91 23.20
CA PRO A 467 18.36 -19.44 23.46
C PRO A 467 18.93 -20.13 22.21
N THR A 468 20.15 -19.80 21.83
CA THR A 468 20.82 -20.31 20.62
C THR A 468 20.84 -21.84 20.56
N ASP A 469 21.14 -22.53 21.69
CA ASP A 469 21.14 -23.98 21.73
C ASP A 469 19.76 -24.60 21.54
N SER A 470 18.72 -23.88 21.94
CA SER A 470 17.33 -24.33 21.80
C SER A 470 16.88 -24.35 20.34
N LEU A 471 17.49 -23.55 19.45
CA LEU A 471 17.24 -23.58 18.01
C LEU A 471 17.68 -24.91 17.35
N ARG A 472 18.49 -25.71 18.05
CA ARG A 472 18.91 -27.05 17.65
C ARG A 472 18.04 -28.17 18.26
N SER A 473 17.04 -27.80 19.06
CA SER A 473 16.12 -28.74 19.72
C SER A 473 14.82 -28.89 18.91
N PRO A 474 14.49 -30.11 18.44
CA PRO A 474 13.20 -30.38 17.79
C PRO A 474 12.00 -29.99 18.66
N ALA A 475 12.02 -30.40 19.93
CA ALA A 475 10.90 -30.12 20.85
C ALA A 475 10.69 -28.61 21.06
N PHE A 476 11.76 -27.84 21.16
CA PHE A 476 11.70 -26.39 21.31
C PHE A 476 11.21 -25.71 20.03
N THR A 477 11.85 -26.01 18.89
CA THR A 477 11.53 -25.34 17.62
C THR A 477 10.17 -25.74 17.07
N GLN A 478 9.66 -26.95 17.35
CA GLN A 478 8.28 -27.32 17.02
C GLN A 478 7.25 -26.49 17.83
N LYS A 479 7.57 -26.08 19.04
CA LYS A 479 6.70 -25.30 19.91
C LYS A 479 6.77 -23.78 19.64
N TYR A 480 7.96 -23.23 19.50
CA TYR A 480 8.19 -21.79 19.44
C TYR A 480 8.63 -21.28 18.07
N GLY A 481 9.04 -22.16 17.16
CA GLY A 481 9.68 -21.77 15.90
C GLY A 481 11.11 -21.26 16.12
N THR A 482 11.53 -20.31 15.29
CA THR A 482 12.88 -19.74 15.27
C THR A 482 12.95 -18.29 15.73
N THR A 483 11.81 -17.65 16.00
CA THR A 483 11.70 -16.26 16.48
C THR A 483 10.41 -16.08 17.28
N ALA A 484 10.37 -15.07 18.15
CA ALA A 484 9.17 -14.73 18.91
C ALA A 484 8.15 -13.91 18.10
N SER A 485 8.52 -13.40 16.92
CA SER A 485 7.63 -12.62 16.04
C SER A 485 7.94 -12.86 14.57
N ILE A 486 6.89 -12.97 13.75
CA ILE A 486 7.04 -13.00 12.29
C ILE A 486 7.38 -11.63 11.70
N MET A 487 7.30 -10.57 12.49
CA MET A 487 7.75 -9.23 12.10
C MET A 487 9.26 -9.03 12.22
N ASP A 488 9.99 -10.07 12.56
CA ASP A 488 11.44 -10.14 12.53
C ASP A 488 11.96 -10.62 11.17
N TYR A 489 13.14 -10.17 10.78
CA TYR A 489 13.88 -10.74 9.66
C TYR A 489 14.75 -11.93 10.09
N ALA A 490 14.18 -12.82 10.92
CA ALA A 490 14.85 -14.04 11.38
C ALA A 490 15.21 -15.00 10.25
N ARG A 491 14.55 -14.89 9.10
CA ARG A 491 14.72 -15.75 7.93
C ARG A 491 14.55 -17.24 8.30
N PHE A 492 15.61 -18.06 8.16
CA PHE A 492 15.57 -19.51 8.36
C PHE A 492 16.60 -19.97 9.37
N ASN A 493 16.40 -21.16 9.95
CA ASN A 493 17.23 -21.69 11.01
C ASN A 493 18.63 -22.13 10.51
N TYR A 494 19.49 -21.16 10.30
CA TYR A 494 20.88 -21.39 9.92
C TYR A 494 21.74 -21.93 11.07
N VAL A 495 21.22 -21.96 12.30
CA VAL A 495 21.89 -22.52 13.49
C VAL A 495 21.83 -24.05 13.48
N ALA A 496 20.78 -24.62 12.87
CA ALA A 496 20.59 -26.05 12.80
C ALA A 496 21.75 -26.74 12.08
N GLN A 497 22.31 -27.78 12.72
CA GLN A 497 23.40 -28.56 12.20
C GLN A 497 22.89 -29.80 11.43
N PRO A 498 23.71 -30.41 10.56
CA PRO A 498 23.30 -31.56 9.74
C PRO A 498 22.71 -32.76 10.51
N THR A 499 22.99 -32.84 11.80
CA THR A 499 22.53 -33.94 12.68
C THR A 499 21.27 -33.56 13.50
N ASP A 500 20.79 -32.35 13.42
CA ASP A 500 19.66 -31.85 14.24
C ASP A 500 18.31 -32.21 13.58
N TYR A 501 18.04 -33.49 13.42
CA TYR A 501 16.84 -33.98 12.73
C TYR A 501 15.55 -33.55 13.45
N GLY A 502 14.56 -33.10 12.66
CA GLY A 502 13.23 -32.76 13.16
C GLY A 502 13.10 -31.34 13.71
N VAL A 503 14.16 -30.52 13.68
CA VAL A 503 14.06 -29.10 14.01
C VAL A 503 13.23 -28.34 12.97
N LYS A 504 12.51 -27.32 13.42
CA LYS A 504 11.88 -26.36 12.50
C LYS A 504 12.97 -25.47 11.87
N LEU A 505 12.83 -25.28 10.56
CA LEU A 505 13.75 -24.44 9.78
C LEU A 505 13.17 -23.08 9.43
N THR A 506 11.87 -22.88 9.66
CA THR A 506 11.11 -21.67 9.34
C THR A 506 10.64 -20.97 10.61
N PRO A 507 10.37 -19.67 10.55
CA PRO A 507 9.65 -18.96 11.61
C PRO A 507 8.32 -19.64 11.97
N PRO A 508 7.75 -19.40 13.16
CA PRO A 508 6.42 -19.88 13.48
C PRO A 508 5.39 -19.21 12.56
N ARG A 509 4.18 -19.74 12.50
CA ARG A 509 3.09 -19.03 11.80
C ARG A 509 2.83 -17.67 12.44
N LEU A 510 2.66 -17.63 13.76
CA LEU A 510 2.67 -16.43 14.59
C LEU A 510 3.49 -16.73 15.84
N GLY A 511 4.38 -15.81 16.20
CA GLY A 511 5.18 -15.90 17.41
C GLY A 511 4.43 -15.40 18.65
N VAL A 512 5.03 -15.60 19.81
CA VAL A 512 4.46 -15.17 21.10
C VAL A 512 4.20 -13.66 21.09
N TYR A 513 5.14 -12.89 20.56
CA TYR A 513 5.02 -11.43 20.45
C TYR A 513 3.85 -11.01 19.54
N ASP A 514 3.60 -11.72 18.45
CA ASP A 514 2.53 -11.37 17.49
C ASP A 514 1.15 -11.45 18.14
N TYR A 515 0.92 -12.47 18.95
CA TYR A 515 -0.32 -12.59 19.73
C TYR A 515 -0.48 -11.45 20.74
N TYR A 516 0.60 -11.09 21.44
CA TYR A 516 0.61 -9.97 22.37
C TYR A 516 0.39 -8.64 21.64
N ALA A 517 1.04 -8.42 20.49
CA ALA A 517 0.90 -7.20 19.72
C ALA A 517 -0.54 -7.01 19.21
N ILE A 518 -1.22 -8.08 18.76
CA ILE A 518 -2.65 -8.03 18.41
C ILE A 518 -3.50 -7.74 19.66
N GLU A 519 -3.21 -8.36 20.80
CA GLU A 519 -3.94 -8.08 22.04
C GLU A 519 -3.81 -6.60 22.42
N TRP A 520 -2.61 -6.09 22.41
CA TRP A 520 -2.35 -4.69 22.73
C TRP A 520 -3.00 -3.73 21.71
N ALA A 521 -2.91 -4.02 20.41
CA ALA A 521 -3.38 -3.12 19.36
C ALA A 521 -4.91 -3.11 19.19
N TYR A 522 -5.60 -4.24 19.44
CA TYR A 522 -6.99 -4.41 19.00
C TYR A 522 -7.99 -4.79 20.10
N LYS A 523 -7.54 -5.23 21.29
CA LYS A 523 -8.45 -5.55 22.40
C LYS A 523 -9.26 -4.33 22.82
N LEU A 524 -10.55 -4.53 23.06
CA LEU A 524 -11.45 -3.50 23.57
C LEU A 524 -11.60 -3.67 25.09
N PHE A 525 -11.77 -2.55 25.77
CA PHE A 525 -11.90 -2.51 27.23
C PHE A 525 -13.31 -2.07 27.63
N PRO A 526 -14.01 -2.81 28.50
CA PRO A 526 -15.35 -2.45 28.94
C PRO A 526 -15.34 -1.13 29.70
N GLY A 527 -16.29 -0.25 29.39
CA GLY A 527 -16.45 1.03 30.08
C GLY A 527 -15.42 2.10 29.73
N SER A 528 -14.50 1.86 28.79
CA SER A 528 -13.56 2.87 28.30
C SER A 528 -14.31 4.07 27.71
N LYS A 529 -13.91 5.29 28.11
CA LYS A 529 -14.49 6.55 27.64
C LYS A 529 -13.63 7.27 26.60
N GLY A 530 -12.50 6.70 26.22
CA GLY A 530 -11.59 7.26 25.23
C GLY A 530 -10.16 6.76 25.36
N PHE A 531 -9.27 7.34 24.56
CA PHE A 531 -7.88 6.86 24.42
C PHE A 531 -7.06 6.94 25.74
N GLU A 532 -7.38 7.88 26.64
CA GLU A 532 -6.68 8.00 27.93
C GLU A 532 -7.02 6.84 28.89
N ASP A 533 -8.27 6.37 28.87
CA ASP A 533 -8.68 5.20 29.68
C ASP A 533 -8.11 3.91 29.08
N ASP A 534 -8.13 3.77 27.77
CA ASP A 534 -7.49 2.65 27.07
C ASP A 534 -5.98 2.60 27.40
N ALA A 535 -5.28 3.74 27.41
CA ALA A 535 -3.85 3.81 27.66
C ALA A 535 -3.47 3.26 29.04
N LYS A 536 -4.31 3.45 30.06
CA LYS A 536 -4.07 2.88 31.40
C LYS A 536 -4.09 1.35 31.38
N GLN A 537 -5.10 0.78 30.70
CA GLN A 537 -5.24 -0.68 30.57
C GLN A 537 -4.11 -1.29 29.72
N LEU A 538 -3.73 -0.60 28.65
CA LEU A 538 -2.65 -1.02 27.74
C LEU A 538 -1.29 -0.98 28.43
N ARG A 539 -1.04 0.02 29.30
CA ARG A 539 0.17 0.07 30.11
C ARG A 539 0.24 -1.12 31.05
N LEU A 540 -0.84 -1.43 31.79
CA LEU A 540 -0.88 -2.61 32.66
C LEU A 540 -0.67 -3.92 31.88
N LEU A 541 -1.15 -4.00 30.64
CA LEU A 541 -0.89 -5.14 29.77
C LEU A 541 0.60 -5.25 29.41
N ALA A 542 1.25 -4.13 29.10
CA ALA A 542 2.67 -4.12 28.79
C ALA A 542 3.54 -4.39 30.04
N ASP A 543 3.20 -3.80 31.18
CA ASP A 543 3.90 -4.00 32.48
C ASP A 543 3.90 -5.48 32.91
N LYS A 544 2.84 -6.22 32.60
CA LYS A 544 2.73 -7.66 32.87
C LYS A 544 3.84 -8.49 32.22
N HIS A 545 4.37 -8.03 31.11
CA HIS A 545 5.36 -8.73 30.29
C HIS A 545 6.75 -8.10 30.36
N GLU A 546 6.94 -7.11 31.23
CA GLU A 546 8.23 -6.45 31.42
C GLU A 546 9.31 -7.45 31.85
N GLY A 547 10.46 -7.37 31.17
CA GLY A 547 11.61 -8.27 31.42
C GLY A 547 11.52 -9.65 30.78
N ASP A 548 10.40 -10.04 30.19
CA ASP A 548 10.31 -11.31 29.45
C ASP A 548 10.79 -11.10 28.00
N PRO A 549 11.89 -11.76 27.56
CA PRO A 549 12.46 -11.57 26.24
C PRO A 549 11.51 -11.92 25.09
N PHE A 550 10.54 -12.83 25.30
CA PHE A 550 9.56 -13.19 24.28
C PHE A 550 8.59 -12.05 23.91
N TYR A 551 8.48 -11.03 24.76
CA TYR A 551 7.58 -9.87 24.57
C TYR A 551 8.36 -8.60 24.27
N ARG A 552 9.69 -8.68 24.16
CA ARG A 552 10.55 -7.53 23.88
C ARG A 552 10.35 -7.04 22.45
N TYR A 553 10.31 -5.71 22.32
CA TYR A 553 10.35 -5.03 21.03
C TYR A 553 11.75 -4.43 20.78
N GLY A 554 12.28 -4.62 19.59
CA GLY A 554 13.50 -3.97 19.10
C GLY A 554 13.32 -3.41 17.71
N LEU A 555 13.43 -2.09 17.59
CA LEU A 555 13.26 -1.38 16.32
C LEU A 555 14.35 -1.78 15.31
N GLN A 556 13.99 -1.91 14.04
CA GLN A 556 14.95 -2.07 12.94
C GLN A 556 15.91 -0.87 12.85
N GLN A 557 17.19 -1.14 12.85
CA GLN A 557 18.26 -0.14 12.79
C GLN A 557 18.72 0.03 11.33
N THR A 558 18.08 0.92 10.57
CA THR A 558 18.31 1.10 9.13
C THR A 558 19.61 1.82 8.76
N GLY A 559 20.36 2.31 9.72
CA GLY A 559 21.63 3.01 9.53
C GLY A 559 22.77 2.35 10.28
N THR A 560 23.40 3.12 11.17
CA THR A 560 24.41 2.59 12.10
C THR A 560 23.74 1.62 13.06
N LYS A 561 24.29 0.40 13.16
CA LYS A 561 23.85 -0.61 14.13
C LYS A 561 24.52 -0.31 15.49
N TYR A 562 23.74 -0.26 16.54
CA TYR A 562 24.21 0.02 17.91
C TYR A 562 23.70 -0.98 18.94
N ASP A 563 22.50 -1.57 18.77
CA ASP A 563 21.96 -2.60 19.64
C ASP A 563 22.19 -3.99 19.02
N PRO A 564 23.10 -4.80 19.59
CA PRO A 564 23.41 -6.13 19.06
C PRO A 564 22.28 -7.14 19.19
N SER A 565 21.28 -6.86 20.03
CA SER A 565 20.12 -7.75 20.23
C SER A 565 18.89 -7.37 19.39
N ALA A 566 19.06 -6.48 18.41
CA ALA A 566 18.01 -6.07 17.50
C ALA A 566 18.58 -5.87 16.07
N ILE A 567 19.15 -6.95 15.51
CA ILE A 567 19.80 -6.96 14.21
C ILE A 567 19.01 -7.82 13.25
N GLU A 568 19.00 -7.46 11.97
CA GLU A 568 18.38 -8.27 10.94
C GLU A 568 19.21 -9.55 10.68
N GLU A 569 18.52 -10.66 10.42
CA GLU A 569 19.07 -11.94 10.00
C GLU A 569 20.07 -12.55 11.01
N ASP A 570 19.88 -12.26 12.30
CA ASP A 570 20.51 -12.98 13.39
C ASP A 570 19.52 -13.99 14.01
N LEU A 571 20.03 -14.95 14.73
CA LEU A 571 19.23 -15.93 15.48
C LEU A 571 19.86 -16.22 16.82
N GLY A 572 18.99 -16.30 17.84
CA GLY A 572 19.40 -16.69 19.17
C GLY A 572 20.01 -15.56 20.00
N ASP A 573 20.18 -15.83 21.28
CA ASP A 573 20.69 -14.91 22.30
C ASP A 573 22.20 -14.72 22.32
N ASP A 574 22.93 -15.58 21.58
CA ASP A 574 24.39 -15.54 21.45
C ASP A 574 24.81 -15.43 19.97
N PRO A 575 25.01 -14.21 19.45
CA PRO A 575 25.36 -14.01 18.04
C PRO A 575 26.72 -14.59 17.64
N VAL A 576 27.67 -14.75 18.59
CA VAL A 576 28.97 -15.39 18.32
C VAL A 576 28.77 -16.88 18.06
N LYS A 577 27.99 -17.54 18.92
CA LYS A 577 27.70 -18.98 18.82
C LYS A 577 26.85 -19.28 17.60
N SER A 578 25.79 -18.50 17.36
CA SER A 578 24.92 -18.62 16.19
C SER A 578 25.69 -18.46 14.90
N SER A 579 26.52 -17.42 14.80
CA SER A 579 27.36 -17.16 13.62
C SER A 579 28.42 -18.25 13.43
N THR A 580 28.96 -18.83 14.52
CA THR A 580 29.89 -19.96 14.42
C THR A 580 29.22 -21.18 13.78
N TYR A 581 28.03 -21.55 14.25
CA TYR A 581 27.22 -22.62 13.65
C TYR A 581 26.89 -22.33 12.17
N GLY A 582 26.51 -21.08 11.86
CA GLY A 582 26.24 -20.64 10.49
C GLY A 582 27.48 -20.76 9.59
N MET A 583 28.66 -20.34 10.06
CA MET A 583 29.91 -20.44 9.32
C MET A 583 30.33 -21.90 9.04
N ASP A 584 30.11 -22.81 10.00
CA ASP A 584 30.40 -24.24 9.78
C ASP A 584 29.45 -24.82 8.73
N ASN A 585 28.17 -24.42 8.74
CA ASN A 585 27.20 -24.80 7.73
C ASN A 585 27.57 -24.24 6.34
N LEU A 586 28.00 -22.98 6.24
CA LEU A 586 28.43 -22.38 4.96
C LEU A 586 29.66 -23.07 4.38
N ARG A 587 30.63 -23.50 5.24
CA ARG A 587 31.79 -24.32 4.80
C ARG A 587 31.35 -25.66 4.19
N MET A 588 30.35 -26.30 4.80
CA MET A 588 29.78 -27.54 4.28
C MET A 588 29.05 -27.30 2.95
N ILE A 589 28.22 -26.26 2.87
CA ILE A 589 27.48 -25.86 1.65
C ILE A 589 28.48 -25.60 0.52
N LEU A 590 29.52 -24.79 0.77
CA LEU A 590 30.53 -24.45 -0.22
C LEU A 590 31.29 -25.67 -0.73
N LYS A 591 31.63 -26.61 0.17
CA LYS A 591 32.31 -27.86 -0.19
C LYS A 591 31.48 -28.75 -1.12
N ASN A 592 30.14 -28.66 -1.01
CA ASN A 592 29.22 -29.48 -1.79
C ASN A 592 28.57 -28.72 -2.96
N LEU A 593 28.90 -27.45 -3.17
CA LEU A 593 28.25 -26.58 -4.16
C LEU A 593 28.27 -27.21 -5.57
N ASP A 594 29.42 -27.68 -6.02
CA ASP A 594 29.57 -28.31 -7.34
C ASP A 594 28.79 -29.62 -7.48
N HIS A 595 28.62 -30.35 -6.37
CA HIS A 595 27.86 -31.59 -6.37
C HIS A 595 26.34 -31.36 -6.32
N TRP A 596 25.91 -30.33 -5.63
CA TRP A 596 24.46 -30.03 -5.48
C TRP A 596 23.90 -29.24 -6.65
N ILE A 597 24.73 -28.40 -7.29
CA ILE A 597 24.36 -27.60 -8.44
C ILE A 597 25.01 -28.19 -9.67
N GLY A 598 24.21 -28.84 -10.53
CA GLY A 598 24.70 -29.50 -11.74
C GLY A 598 25.18 -28.52 -12.80
N ASP A 599 25.95 -29.03 -13.77
CA ASP A 599 26.45 -28.23 -14.90
C ASP A 599 25.28 -27.79 -15.82
N GLU A 600 24.19 -28.53 -15.81
CA GLU A 600 22.94 -28.21 -16.51
C GLU A 600 22.25 -26.97 -15.98
N ASP A 601 22.48 -26.59 -14.72
CA ASP A 601 21.92 -25.36 -14.11
C ASP A 601 22.67 -24.09 -14.56
N GLY A 602 23.83 -24.28 -15.22
CA GLY A 602 24.66 -23.24 -15.82
C GLY A 602 25.63 -22.56 -14.83
N ASP A 603 26.79 -22.15 -15.37
CA ASP A 603 27.87 -21.51 -14.60
C ASP A 603 27.41 -20.23 -13.87
N ASN A 604 26.46 -19.50 -14.42
CA ASN A 604 25.94 -18.26 -13.81
C ASN A 604 25.24 -18.53 -12.47
N ARG A 605 24.48 -19.63 -12.36
CA ARG A 605 23.75 -19.95 -11.12
C ARG A 605 24.71 -20.42 -10.02
N LYS A 606 25.74 -21.21 -10.37
CA LYS A 606 26.81 -21.58 -9.44
C LYS A 606 27.55 -20.34 -8.90
N ALA A 607 27.91 -19.41 -9.79
CA ALA A 607 28.61 -18.19 -9.41
C ALA A 607 27.73 -17.29 -8.53
N GLU A 608 26.45 -17.22 -8.81
CA GLU A 608 25.47 -16.48 -7.97
C GLU A 608 25.42 -17.08 -6.57
N LEU A 609 25.17 -18.39 -6.43
CA LEU A 609 25.11 -19.07 -5.14
C LEU A 609 26.42 -19.02 -4.37
N TYR A 610 27.56 -19.06 -5.05
CA TYR A 610 28.86 -18.84 -4.43
C TYR A 610 28.95 -17.44 -3.80
N ASN A 611 28.50 -16.41 -4.53
CA ASN A 611 28.47 -15.04 -4.02
C ASN A 611 27.49 -14.88 -2.85
N GLU A 612 26.35 -15.58 -2.89
CA GLU A 612 25.40 -15.61 -1.78
C GLU A 612 26.01 -16.24 -0.52
N VAL A 613 26.78 -17.34 -0.65
CA VAL A 613 27.53 -17.94 0.47
C VAL A 613 28.52 -16.95 1.06
N LEU A 614 29.26 -16.19 0.23
CA LEU A 614 30.21 -15.18 0.70
C LEU A 614 29.47 -14.00 1.38
N SER A 615 28.37 -13.55 0.80
CA SER A 615 27.54 -12.49 1.36
C SER A 615 26.98 -12.88 2.72
N GLN A 616 26.48 -14.12 2.85
CA GLN A 616 25.97 -14.63 4.12
C GLN A 616 27.07 -14.77 5.17
N ALA A 617 28.28 -15.21 4.78
CA ALA A 617 29.44 -15.26 5.68
C ALA A 617 29.81 -13.86 6.21
N MET A 618 29.83 -12.86 5.33
CA MET A 618 30.07 -11.46 5.73
C MET A 618 28.97 -10.92 6.62
N HIS A 619 27.72 -11.38 6.43
CA HIS A 619 26.60 -11.03 7.28
C HIS A 619 26.83 -11.54 8.72
N TYR A 620 27.21 -12.81 8.90
CA TYR A 620 27.55 -13.36 10.21
C TYR A 620 28.71 -12.62 10.90
N VAL A 621 29.75 -12.23 10.14
CA VAL A 621 30.85 -11.40 10.67
C VAL A 621 30.32 -10.04 11.17
N ARG A 622 29.42 -9.40 10.43
CA ARG A 622 28.81 -8.12 10.83
C ARG A 622 27.99 -8.28 12.11
N ASN A 623 27.15 -9.32 12.22
CA ASN A 623 26.34 -9.59 13.41
C ASN A 623 27.20 -9.74 14.67
N VAL A 624 28.35 -10.42 14.56
CA VAL A 624 29.31 -10.51 15.68
C VAL A 624 29.97 -9.17 15.95
N SER A 625 30.39 -8.43 14.91
CA SER A 625 31.17 -7.20 15.06
C SER A 625 30.42 -6.07 15.79
N VAL A 626 29.08 -6.04 15.67
CA VAL A 626 28.23 -5.05 16.36
C VAL A 626 28.33 -5.16 17.88
N ASN A 627 28.69 -6.34 18.42
CA ASN A 627 28.86 -6.52 19.86
C ASN A 627 30.08 -5.78 20.43
N VAL A 628 31.09 -5.42 19.61
CA VAL A 628 32.28 -4.71 20.07
C VAL A 628 31.97 -3.27 20.49
N PRO A 629 31.30 -2.44 19.64
CA PRO A 629 30.89 -1.08 20.02
C PRO A 629 29.45 -1.03 20.54
N GLY A 630 28.75 -2.16 20.66
CA GLY A 630 27.32 -2.23 20.87
C GLY A 630 26.86 -1.77 22.25
N ILE A 631 25.65 -1.27 22.28
CA ILE A 631 24.92 -0.88 23.49
C ILE A 631 23.57 -1.62 23.46
N TYR A 632 23.33 -2.47 24.43
CA TYR A 632 22.06 -3.18 24.57
C TYR A 632 20.99 -2.22 25.10
N LEU A 633 19.89 -2.10 24.37
CA LEU A 633 18.76 -1.27 24.78
C LEU A 633 17.65 -2.14 25.40
N TYR A 634 17.30 -1.85 26.63
CA TYR A 634 16.16 -2.46 27.32
C TYR A 634 15.08 -1.38 27.49
N GLN A 635 13.84 -1.68 27.12
CA GLN A 635 12.69 -0.79 27.21
C GLN A 635 11.72 -1.28 28.27
#